data_1e6e25f06e04f4b0bb254c44baaf7739
#
_entry.id   1e6e25f06e04f4b0bb254c44baaf7739
#
_cell.length_a   1.000
_cell.length_b   1.000
_cell.length_c   1.000
_cell.angle_alpha   90.00
_cell.angle_beta   90.00
_cell.angle_gamma   90.00
#
_symmetry.space_group_name_H-M   'P 1'
#
loop_
_entity.id
_entity.type
_entity.pdbx_description
1 polymer ?
#
loop_
_entity_poly.entity_id
_entity_poly.type
_entity_poly.pdbx_seq_one_letter_code
_entity_poly.pdbx_strand_id
1 'polypeptide(L)'
;MKKLAFASVAMVAALVALCSGSIVCPPALAQAAQAQTPANCSSPTIKDPAEYNDYANATSQASPAAKADAIEAFLTKYPNSVAKAAMLESLMGAYQAAGNAAKILDAAKRLLQVEPNNLRALTFVVYLEHQQSNGNQQTLDDAAAAAQTGLNAPKDSCMTQADYDKVKDLATPVFYSAIGADDVQKKDYKGAIDAYTKELQSYKDPAQTTVVPALLDTYYLGQAYLQEDPKDLKNAVWFLTRAAQFAKPPYQSQIESAAEYWYKKYHCAQNDAACNGTPPGGFSQVQQLAAVPANVFPTADYNPTQAPPPPSPADLAHQAIVTTAGCANVTPAPPPATPSTGAAAATTPAPAPAPAPAATPGTTPEAASTIPTACSDNLKNMALSDKEFILSNGAMPDQQAIWGVMNGVTAEVPGTVVSATADSVQLAVSQDAQQSNKADFTINMKEPLKEVPTAGTKVTYIATFDSYTQNPPMIILKDGEPKAVPKPPVHHPVHHTAAH
;
A
#
# COMPACT_ATOMS: atom_id res chain seq x y z
N MET A 1 -7.24 -11.12 -8.13
CA MET A 1 -6.65 -10.15 -7.21
C MET A 1 -5.35 -10.61 -6.51
N LYS A 2 -5.08 -11.92 -6.31
CA LYS A 2 -3.83 -12.42 -5.69
C LYS A 2 -2.57 -12.38 -6.56
N LYS A 3 -2.67 -12.14 -7.88
CA LYS A 3 -1.53 -12.14 -8.82
C LYS A 3 -0.81 -10.80 -8.98
N LEU A 4 -1.42 -9.68 -8.59
CA LEU A 4 -0.81 -8.35 -8.68
C LEU A 4 0.10 -8.00 -7.49
N ALA A 5 -0.12 -8.59 -6.32
CA ALA A 5 0.71 -8.37 -5.14
C ALA A 5 2.12 -9.02 -5.26
N PHE A 6 2.26 -10.10 -6.06
CA PHE A 6 3.56 -10.75 -6.31
C PHE A 6 4.42 -10.03 -7.36
N ALA A 7 3.82 -9.24 -8.26
CA ALA A 7 4.56 -8.49 -9.26
C ALA A 7 5.35 -7.30 -8.64
N SER A 8 4.87 -6.74 -7.54
CA SER A 8 5.53 -5.60 -6.87
C SER A 8 6.88 -5.98 -6.25
N VAL A 9 7.00 -7.17 -5.66
CA VAL A 9 8.25 -7.62 -5.02
C VAL A 9 9.30 -8.04 -6.07
N ALA A 10 8.88 -8.61 -7.20
CA ALA A 10 9.79 -8.98 -8.27
C ALA A 10 10.35 -7.77 -9.04
N MET A 11 9.60 -6.65 -9.10
CA MET A 11 10.05 -5.40 -9.73
C MET A 11 11.18 -4.74 -8.94
N VAL A 12 11.14 -4.79 -7.61
CA VAL A 12 12.17 -4.24 -6.73
C VAL A 12 13.53 -4.87 -6.99
N ALA A 13 13.59 -6.19 -7.14
CA ALA A 13 14.84 -6.91 -7.41
C ALA A 13 15.42 -6.60 -8.79
N ALA A 14 14.59 -6.26 -9.78
CA ALA A 14 15.02 -6.04 -11.15
C ALA A 14 15.50 -4.59 -11.40
N LEU A 15 14.97 -3.58 -10.71
CA LEU A 15 15.45 -2.19 -10.79
C LEU A 15 16.84 -2.02 -10.12
N VAL A 16 17.10 -2.77 -9.07
CA VAL A 16 18.43 -2.81 -8.41
C VAL A 16 19.49 -3.45 -9.32
N ALA A 17 19.11 -4.41 -10.19
CA ALA A 17 20.04 -5.07 -11.11
C ALA A 17 20.59 -4.17 -12.23
N LEU A 18 19.97 -3.02 -12.54
CA LEU A 18 20.47 -2.07 -13.54
C LEU A 18 21.61 -1.18 -13.02
N CYS A 19 21.82 -1.11 -11.72
CA CYS A 19 22.93 -0.38 -11.11
C CYS A 19 24.22 -1.20 -11.00
N SER A 20 24.21 -2.48 -11.42
CA SER A 20 25.37 -3.39 -11.31
C SER A 20 26.46 -3.18 -12.35
N GLY A 21 26.36 -2.14 -13.17
CA GLY A 21 27.39 -1.74 -14.13
C GLY A 21 28.05 -0.43 -13.76
N SER A 22 29.14 -0.47 -13.01
CA SER A 22 29.98 0.65 -12.61
C SER A 22 29.36 1.50 -11.49
N ILE A 23 29.79 1.27 -10.25
CA ILE A 23 29.56 2.19 -9.11
C ILE A 23 30.32 3.48 -9.42
N VAL A 24 29.70 4.36 -10.19
CA VAL A 24 30.19 5.72 -10.38
C VAL A 24 29.65 6.53 -9.22
N CYS A 25 30.49 6.79 -8.22
CA CYS A 25 30.18 7.84 -7.24
C CYS A 25 29.79 9.11 -8.01
N PRO A 26 28.68 9.79 -7.64
CA PRO A 26 28.27 11.00 -8.35
C PRO A 26 29.46 11.96 -8.46
N PRO A 27 29.80 12.47 -9.65
CA PRO A 27 30.95 13.36 -9.83
C PRO A 27 30.88 14.61 -8.96
N ALA A 28 29.68 14.98 -8.50
CA ALA A 28 29.45 16.09 -7.59
C ALA A 28 30.15 15.91 -6.22
N LEU A 29 30.25 14.68 -5.68
CA LEU A 29 30.97 14.44 -4.43
C LEU A 29 32.52 14.58 -4.58
N ALA A 30 33.04 14.45 -5.81
CA ALA A 30 34.44 14.62 -6.11
C ALA A 30 34.85 16.12 -6.09
N GLN A 31 33.99 17.04 -6.49
CA GLN A 31 34.26 18.46 -6.54
C GLN A 31 34.27 19.16 -5.17
N ALA A 32 33.63 18.56 -4.16
CA ALA A 32 33.66 19.08 -2.79
C ALA A 32 35.05 18.97 -2.13
N ALA A 33 36.04 18.34 -2.77
CA ALA A 33 37.36 18.07 -2.22
C ALA A 33 38.33 19.27 -2.23
N GLN A 34 37.96 20.42 -2.78
CA GLN A 34 38.80 21.61 -2.84
C GLN A 34 38.24 22.76 -1.99
N ALA A 35 37.88 22.44 -0.73
CA ALA A 35 37.46 23.47 0.22
C ALA A 35 38.62 24.37 0.60
N GLN A 36 38.43 25.70 0.51
CA GLN A 36 39.42 26.68 1.02
C GLN A 36 39.33 26.67 2.54
N THR A 37 40.48 26.38 3.21
CA THR A 37 40.54 26.38 4.68
C THR A 37 40.37 27.83 5.20
N PRO A 38 39.46 28.08 6.17
CA PRO A 38 39.35 29.39 6.80
C PRO A 38 40.66 29.82 7.46
N ALA A 39 40.95 31.13 7.46
CA ALA A 39 42.18 31.69 7.93
C ALA A 39 42.57 31.36 9.40
N ASN A 40 41.60 30.85 10.19
CA ASN A 40 41.81 30.51 11.61
C ASN A 40 41.99 29.00 11.88
N CYS A 41 42.01 28.18 10.83
CA CYS A 41 42.25 26.74 10.98
C CYS A 41 43.71 26.43 10.63
N SER A 42 44.54 26.34 11.64
CA SER A 42 45.91 25.88 11.47
C SER A 42 45.92 24.39 11.18
N SER A 43 46.60 24.00 10.11
CA SER A 43 46.90 22.57 9.87
C SER A 43 47.60 21.99 11.11
N PRO A 44 47.25 20.76 11.53
CA PRO A 44 47.89 20.16 12.67
C PRO A 44 49.41 20.15 12.49
N THR A 45 50.13 20.69 13.46
CA THR A 45 51.58 20.77 13.38
C THR A 45 52.20 19.46 13.79
N ILE A 46 52.69 18.69 12.81
CA ILE A 46 53.51 17.48 13.06
C ILE A 46 54.86 17.93 13.59
N LYS A 47 55.19 17.54 14.82
CA LYS A 47 56.44 17.97 15.49
C LYS A 47 57.64 17.08 15.18
N ASP A 48 57.39 15.80 14.90
CA ASP A 48 58.44 14.85 14.54
C ASP A 48 58.84 15.01 13.08
N PRO A 49 60.11 15.31 12.78
CA PRO A 49 60.59 15.47 11.42
C PRO A 49 60.44 14.21 10.54
N ALA A 50 60.51 13.00 11.12
CA ALA A 50 60.35 11.77 10.39
C ALA A 50 58.89 11.57 10.01
N GLU A 51 57.95 11.82 10.94
CA GLU A 51 56.51 11.79 10.67
C GLU A 51 56.12 12.83 9.63
N TYR A 52 56.69 14.05 9.71
CA TYR A 52 56.42 15.10 8.73
C TYR A 52 56.89 14.71 7.32
N ASN A 53 58.09 14.14 7.18
CA ASN A 53 58.61 13.68 5.90
C ASN A 53 57.72 12.57 5.28
N ASP A 54 57.28 11.62 6.09
CA ASP A 54 56.35 10.56 5.63
C ASP A 54 54.98 11.12 5.25
N TYR A 55 54.47 12.10 6.01
CA TYR A 55 53.26 12.83 5.66
C TYR A 55 53.38 13.57 4.33
N ALA A 56 54.46 14.33 4.14
CA ALA A 56 54.74 15.06 2.90
C ALA A 56 54.89 14.13 1.69
N ASN A 57 55.57 12.99 1.88
CA ASN A 57 55.71 11.96 0.85
C ASN A 57 54.36 11.36 0.48
N ALA A 58 53.55 11.00 1.45
CA ALA A 58 52.24 10.39 1.20
C ALA A 58 51.25 11.34 0.48
N THR A 59 51.29 12.64 0.85
CA THR A 59 50.39 13.64 0.25
C THR A 59 50.83 14.07 -1.15
N SER A 60 52.14 14.00 -1.48
CA SER A 60 52.69 14.40 -2.78
C SER A 60 52.56 13.36 -3.90
N GLN A 61 52.08 12.14 -3.61
CA GLN A 61 51.96 11.08 -4.62
C GLN A 61 51.00 11.50 -5.76
N ALA A 62 51.45 11.36 -6.98
CA ALA A 62 50.69 11.80 -8.17
C ALA A 62 49.56 10.84 -8.59
N SER A 63 49.76 9.53 -8.43
CA SER A 63 48.71 8.56 -8.78
C SER A 63 47.80 8.28 -7.60
N PRO A 64 46.48 8.15 -7.83
CA PRO A 64 45.52 7.83 -6.76
C PRO A 64 45.89 6.56 -6.00
N ALA A 65 46.29 5.51 -6.68
CA ALA A 65 46.67 4.25 -6.05
C ALA A 65 47.95 4.40 -5.17
N ALA A 66 49.02 5.00 -5.72
CA ALA A 66 50.24 5.24 -4.94
C ALA A 66 49.99 6.14 -3.75
N LYS A 67 49.10 7.14 -3.90
CA LYS A 67 48.70 8.03 -2.80
C LYS A 67 47.98 7.25 -1.70
N ALA A 68 47.02 6.39 -2.06
CA ALA A 68 46.34 5.55 -1.10
C ALA A 68 47.31 4.62 -0.34
N ASP A 69 48.21 3.95 -1.05
CA ASP A 69 49.17 3.03 -0.45
C ASP A 69 50.11 3.76 0.52
N ALA A 70 50.61 4.96 0.12
CA ALA A 70 51.50 5.76 0.97
C ALA A 70 50.74 6.30 2.22
N ILE A 71 49.46 6.68 2.08
CA ILE A 71 48.67 7.13 3.22
C ILE A 71 48.40 5.95 4.18
N GLU A 72 48.06 4.74 3.68
CA GLU A 72 47.89 3.56 4.53
C GLU A 72 49.19 3.21 5.30
N ALA A 73 50.33 3.30 4.63
CA ALA A 73 51.62 3.11 5.27
C ALA A 73 51.87 4.17 6.39
N PHE A 74 51.55 5.44 6.12
CA PHE A 74 51.61 6.52 7.11
C PHE A 74 50.70 6.23 8.32
N LEU A 75 49.44 5.91 8.08
CA LEU A 75 48.45 5.63 9.15
C LEU A 75 48.85 4.43 10.00
N THR A 76 49.46 3.41 9.37
CA THR A 76 49.99 2.22 10.06
C THR A 76 51.17 2.58 10.97
N LYS A 77 52.11 3.41 10.47
CA LYS A 77 53.32 3.80 11.18
C LYS A 77 53.03 4.83 12.29
N TYR A 78 52.03 5.71 12.06
CA TYR A 78 51.67 6.81 12.99
C TYR A 78 50.17 6.76 13.38
N PRO A 79 49.71 5.74 14.08
CA PRO A 79 48.28 5.54 14.36
C PRO A 79 47.65 6.64 15.24
N ASN A 80 48.47 7.38 15.97
CA ASN A 80 48.07 8.49 16.84
C ASN A 80 48.49 9.86 16.30
N SER A 81 48.83 9.98 15.02
CA SER A 81 49.19 11.23 14.38
C SER A 81 48.10 12.29 14.55
N VAL A 82 48.53 13.52 14.79
CA VAL A 82 47.63 14.69 14.77
C VAL A 82 47.04 14.93 13.37
N ALA A 83 47.67 14.39 12.30
CA ALA A 83 47.18 14.45 10.94
C ALA A 83 46.25 13.28 10.56
N LYS A 84 45.91 12.37 11.49
CA LYS A 84 45.14 11.15 11.18
C LYS A 84 43.85 11.43 10.46
N ALA A 85 43.04 12.39 10.94
CA ALA A 85 41.75 12.72 10.32
C ALA A 85 41.95 13.25 8.87
N ALA A 86 42.86 14.21 8.69
CA ALA A 86 43.18 14.75 7.36
C ALA A 86 43.71 13.68 6.38
N MET A 87 44.52 12.74 6.89
CA MET A 87 45.02 11.61 6.08
C MET A 87 43.91 10.64 5.70
N LEU A 88 42.98 10.33 6.61
CA LEU A 88 41.81 9.49 6.30
C LEU A 88 40.87 10.16 5.28
N GLU A 89 40.70 11.47 5.39
CA GLU A 89 39.94 12.24 4.40
C GLU A 89 40.60 12.23 3.02
N SER A 90 41.95 12.43 2.98
CA SER A 90 42.73 12.31 1.75
C SER A 90 42.70 10.89 1.17
N LEU A 91 42.68 9.86 2.03
CA LEU A 91 42.58 8.45 1.66
C LEU A 91 41.23 8.14 0.97
N MET A 92 40.10 8.64 1.54
CA MET A 92 38.79 8.54 0.90
C MET A 92 38.83 9.13 -0.51
N GLY A 93 39.44 10.34 -0.67
CA GLY A 93 39.59 10.98 -1.99
C GLY A 93 40.45 10.16 -2.96
N ALA A 94 41.55 9.56 -2.48
CA ALA A 94 42.39 8.69 -3.29
C ALA A 94 41.67 7.42 -3.74
N TYR A 95 40.94 6.75 -2.87
CA TYR A 95 40.13 5.58 -3.22
C TYR A 95 38.94 5.93 -4.12
N GLN A 96 38.35 7.12 -3.96
CA GLN A 96 37.32 7.62 -4.87
C GLN A 96 37.88 7.79 -6.28
N ALA A 97 39.03 8.44 -6.42
CA ALA A 97 39.70 8.63 -7.71
C ALA A 97 40.15 7.31 -8.33
N ALA A 98 40.43 6.29 -7.51
CA ALA A 98 40.74 4.91 -7.94
C ALA A 98 39.51 4.04 -8.22
N GLY A 99 38.29 4.53 -7.95
CA GLY A 99 37.01 3.79 -8.15
C GLY A 99 36.81 2.61 -7.20
N ASN A 100 37.43 2.60 -6.01
CA ASN A 100 37.36 1.48 -5.06
C ASN A 100 36.35 1.76 -3.92
N ALA A 101 35.09 1.44 -4.19
CA ALA A 101 33.97 1.70 -3.26
C ALA A 101 34.15 1.04 -1.88
N ALA A 102 34.62 -0.22 -1.83
CA ALA A 102 34.80 -0.93 -0.57
C ALA A 102 35.85 -0.26 0.33
N LYS A 103 36.95 0.23 -0.25
CA LYS A 103 38.00 0.93 0.47
C LYS A 103 37.58 2.36 0.85
N ILE A 104 36.72 3.02 0.06
CA ILE A 104 36.11 4.31 0.46
C ILE A 104 35.30 4.10 1.74
N LEU A 105 34.45 3.07 1.79
CA LEU A 105 33.62 2.77 2.94
C LEU A 105 34.46 2.51 4.19
N ASP A 106 35.52 1.69 4.08
CA ASP A 106 36.46 1.45 5.18
C ASP A 106 37.10 2.73 5.69
N ALA A 107 37.68 3.54 4.79
CA ALA A 107 38.34 4.80 5.15
C ALA A 107 37.34 5.78 5.80
N ALA A 108 36.11 5.88 5.30
CA ALA A 108 35.05 6.71 5.85
C ALA A 108 34.68 6.25 7.26
N LYS A 109 34.49 4.96 7.49
CA LYS A 109 34.20 4.41 8.83
C LYS A 109 35.34 4.68 9.83
N ARG A 110 36.58 4.55 9.40
CA ARG A 110 37.76 4.90 10.21
C ARG A 110 37.82 6.39 10.52
N LEU A 111 37.43 7.25 9.58
CA LEU A 111 37.37 8.72 9.81
C LEU A 111 36.27 9.04 10.84
N LEU A 112 35.11 8.40 10.79
CA LEU A 112 34.03 8.61 11.76
C LEU A 112 34.40 8.16 13.18
N GLN A 113 35.37 7.27 13.35
CA GLN A 113 35.91 6.95 14.69
C GLN A 113 36.70 8.11 15.30
N VAL A 114 37.23 9.00 14.47
CA VAL A 114 38.02 10.18 14.90
C VAL A 114 37.13 11.43 14.92
N GLU A 115 36.30 11.58 13.91
CA GLU A 115 35.38 12.71 13.68
C GLU A 115 33.96 12.19 13.42
N PRO A 116 33.16 11.89 14.47
CA PRO A 116 31.86 11.25 14.32
C PRO A 116 30.84 12.07 13.50
N ASN A 117 31.03 13.39 13.41
CA ASN A 117 30.15 14.31 12.69
C ASN A 117 30.73 14.75 11.34
N ASN A 118 31.77 14.09 10.83
CA ASN A 118 32.34 14.43 9.53
C ASN A 118 31.31 14.18 8.43
N LEU A 119 30.71 15.26 7.93
CA LEU A 119 29.57 15.22 7.01
C LEU A 119 29.90 14.48 5.70
N ARG A 120 31.13 14.63 5.20
CA ARG A 120 31.58 13.95 3.99
C ARG A 120 31.72 12.45 4.20
N ALA A 121 32.29 12.02 5.31
CA ALA A 121 32.41 10.59 5.65
C ALA A 121 31.04 9.97 5.87
N LEU A 122 30.12 10.65 6.59
CA LEU A 122 28.74 10.22 6.76
C LEU A 122 28.04 10.05 5.41
N THR A 123 28.23 10.98 4.48
CA THR A 123 27.62 10.89 3.14
C THR A 123 28.10 9.64 2.40
N PHE A 124 29.41 9.33 2.43
CA PHE A 124 29.93 8.12 1.79
C PHE A 124 29.43 6.84 2.45
N VAL A 125 29.41 6.80 3.79
CA VAL A 125 28.91 5.63 4.52
C VAL A 125 27.45 5.38 4.15
N VAL A 126 26.59 6.40 4.26
CA VAL A 126 25.16 6.27 3.95
C VAL A 126 24.94 5.84 2.51
N TYR A 127 25.59 6.52 1.56
CA TYR A 127 25.43 6.20 0.14
C TYR A 127 25.84 4.76 -0.19
N LEU A 128 27.02 4.33 0.30
CA LEU A 128 27.56 3.02 -0.04
C LEU A 128 26.83 1.88 0.69
N GLU A 129 26.46 2.07 1.95
CA GLU A 129 25.67 1.07 2.69
C GLU A 129 24.27 0.92 2.12
N HIS A 130 23.58 2.03 1.80
CA HIS A 130 22.30 1.99 1.15
C HIS A 130 22.37 1.23 -0.20
N GLN A 131 23.34 1.56 -1.05
CA GLN A 131 23.55 0.90 -2.35
C GLN A 131 23.86 -0.59 -2.21
N GLN A 132 24.58 -1.00 -1.18
CA GLN A 132 25.02 -2.39 -0.96
C GLN A 132 24.07 -3.19 -0.09
N SER A 133 23.02 -2.58 0.44
CA SER A 133 22.11 -3.21 1.40
C SER A 133 21.42 -4.46 0.83
N ASN A 134 21.09 -4.47 -0.45
CA ASN A 134 20.33 -5.54 -1.10
C ASN A 134 19.08 -5.97 -0.27
N GLY A 135 18.48 -5.02 0.45
CA GLY A 135 17.35 -5.26 1.34
C GLY A 135 17.73 -5.89 2.70
N ASN A 136 19.01 -5.92 3.07
CA ASN A 136 19.43 -6.33 4.40
C ASN A 136 19.04 -5.26 5.42
N GLN A 137 18.16 -5.61 6.36
CA GLN A 137 17.62 -4.67 7.34
C GLN A 137 18.70 -4.02 8.19
N GLN A 138 19.67 -4.78 8.70
CA GLN A 138 20.74 -4.22 9.55
C GLN A 138 21.56 -3.17 8.80
N THR A 139 21.88 -3.42 7.53
CA THR A 139 22.63 -2.46 6.71
C THR A 139 21.81 -1.18 6.45
N LEU A 140 20.48 -1.31 6.27
CA LEU A 140 19.59 -0.16 6.13
C LEU A 140 19.47 0.61 7.45
N ASP A 141 19.33 -0.08 8.59
CA ASP A 141 19.31 0.54 9.92
C ASP A 141 20.60 1.35 10.17
N ASP A 142 21.77 0.78 9.84
CA ASP A 142 23.06 1.43 10.02
C ASP A 142 23.18 2.66 9.14
N ALA A 143 22.75 2.56 7.86
CA ALA A 143 22.73 3.68 6.93
C ALA A 143 21.78 4.79 7.38
N ALA A 144 20.58 4.44 7.84
CA ALA A 144 19.59 5.40 8.34
C ALA A 144 20.09 6.11 9.63
N ALA A 145 20.72 5.38 10.55
CA ALA A 145 21.32 5.98 11.75
C ALA A 145 22.46 6.97 11.42
N ALA A 146 23.32 6.60 10.48
CA ALA A 146 24.35 7.49 9.98
C ALA A 146 23.75 8.71 9.25
N ALA A 147 22.67 8.53 8.49
CA ALA A 147 21.95 9.60 7.84
C ALA A 147 21.34 10.59 8.83
N GLN A 148 20.70 10.11 9.90
CA GLN A 148 20.18 10.96 10.98
C GLN A 148 21.30 11.78 11.65
N THR A 149 22.46 11.15 11.87
CA THR A 149 23.65 11.84 12.39
C THR A 149 24.08 12.95 11.42
N GLY A 150 24.12 12.66 10.13
CA GLY A 150 24.51 13.62 9.09
C GLY A 150 23.56 14.81 8.93
N LEU A 151 22.24 14.57 9.01
CA LEU A 151 21.24 15.65 8.98
C LEU A 151 21.41 16.64 10.13
N ASN A 152 21.87 16.15 11.29
CA ASN A 152 22.08 16.94 12.51
C ASN A 152 23.55 17.36 12.73
N ALA A 153 24.46 16.98 11.83
CA ALA A 153 25.88 17.28 11.99
C ALA A 153 26.13 18.80 11.99
N PRO A 154 26.83 19.32 13.02
CA PRO A 154 27.19 20.73 13.03
C PRO A 154 28.23 21.05 11.95
N LYS A 155 28.28 22.31 11.53
CA LYS A 155 29.33 22.76 10.64
C LYS A 155 30.70 22.64 11.34
N ASP A 156 31.64 21.97 10.66
CA ASP A 156 33.03 21.97 11.12
C ASP A 156 33.55 23.40 11.26
N SER A 157 34.25 23.68 12.36
CA SER A 157 34.82 25.00 12.64
C SER A 157 35.85 25.44 11.58
N CYS A 158 36.49 24.48 10.93
CA CYS A 158 37.47 24.68 9.89
C CYS A 158 36.89 24.73 8.46
N MET A 159 35.61 24.56 8.32
CA MET A 159 34.91 24.67 7.04
C MET A 159 34.27 26.05 6.86
N THR A 160 34.39 26.64 5.67
CA THR A 160 33.65 27.87 5.36
C THR A 160 32.14 27.57 5.30
N GLN A 161 31.31 28.60 5.52
CA GLN A 161 29.87 28.41 5.40
C GLN A 161 29.48 27.93 3.98
N ALA A 162 30.09 28.54 2.98
CA ALA A 162 29.80 28.18 1.58
C ALA A 162 30.19 26.74 1.24
N ASP A 163 31.27 26.21 1.80
CA ASP A 163 31.67 24.82 1.57
C ASP A 163 30.81 23.85 2.35
N TYR A 164 30.44 24.21 3.57
CA TYR A 164 29.47 23.44 4.35
C TYR A 164 28.12 23.33 3.62
N ASP A 165 27.60 24.45 3.11
CA ASP A 165 26.35 24.48 2.38
C ASP A 165 26.41 23.61 1.11
N LYS A 166 27.52 23.63 0.37
CA LYS A 166 27.71 22.75 -0.80
C LYS A 166 27.70 21.28 -0.42
N VAL A 167 28.44 20.91 0.64
CA VAL A 167 28.46 19.51 1.09
C VAL A 167 27.06 19.08 1.58
N LYS A 168 26.41 19.95 2.34
CA LYS A 168 25.06 19.68 2.87
C LYS A 168 24.02 19.53 1.77
N ASP A 169 24.06 20.37 0.75
CA ASP A 169 23.17 20.28 -0.41
C ASP A 169 23.30 18.93 -1.14
N LEU A 170 24.53 18.40 -1.21
CA LEU A 170 24.78 17.08 -1.83
C LEU A 170 24.41 15.92 -0.90
N ALA A 171 24.60 16.08 0.40
CA ALA A 171 24.41 15.03 1.39
C ALA A 171 22.93 14.85 1.77
N THR A 172 22.17 15.94 1.86
CA THR A 172 20.78 15.93 2.33
C THR A 172 19.88 14.95 1.56
N PRO A 173 19.85 14.96 0.21
CA PRO A 173 19.04 13.98 -0.52
C PRO A 173 19.50 12.54 -0.27
N VAL A 174 20.81 12.28 -0.19
CA VAL A 174 21.35 10.94 0.10
C VAL A 174 20.87 10.43 1.47
N PHE A 175 20.84 11.32 2.46
CA PHE A 175 20.40 10.97 3.81
C PHE A 175 18.91 10.63 3.85
N TYR A 176 18.05 11.44 3.25
CA TYR A 176 16.62 11.19 3.23
C TYR A 176 16.26 9.96 2.37
N SER A 177 16.97 9.71 1.27
CA SER A 177 16.81 8.49 0.46
C SER A 177 17.05 7.22 1.30
N ALA A 178 18.15 7.18 2.07
CA ALA A 178 18.48 6.04 2.92
C ALA A 178 17.46 5.85 4.05
N ILE A 179 16.99 6.93 4.68
CA ILE A 179 15.94 6.86 5.71
C ILE A 179 14.64 6.32 5.09
N GLY A 180 14.22 6.84 3.93
CA GLY A 180 13.03 6.38 3.24
C GLY A 180 13.08 4.89 2.87
N ALA A 181 14.24 4.41 2.43
CA ALA A 181 14.44 3.00 2.11
C ALA A 181 14.35 2.08 3.35
N ASP A 182 14.91 2.51 4.47
CA ASP A 182 14.81 1.83 5.75
C ASP A 182 13.36 1.76 6.24
N ASP A 183 12.64 2.89 6.19
CA ASP A 183 11.23 2.98 6.57
C ASP A 183 10.33 2.07 5.69
N VAL A 184 10.57 2.02 4.38
CA VAL A 184 9.86 1.08 3.48
C VAL A 184 10.09 -0.36 3.91
N GLN A 185 11.31 -0.74 4.23
CA GLN A 185 11.65 -2.10 4.65
C GLN A 185 11.00 -2.45 5.99
N LYS A 186 10.90 -1.50 6.91
CA LYS A 186 10.19 -1.61 8.19
C LYS A 186 8.67 -1.55 8.05
N LYS A 187 8.17 -1.23 6.86
CA LYS A 187 6.75 -0.96 6.56
C LYS A 187 6.20 0.27 7.30
N ASP A 188 7.07 1.18 7.69
CA ASP A 188 6.68 2.52 8.13
C ASP A 188 6.49 3.41 6.90
N TYR A 189 5.37 3.21 6.22
CA TYR A 189 5.09 3.94 4.98
C TYR A 189 4.90 5.43 5.19
N LYS A 190 4.44 5.84 6.38
CA LYS A 190 4.32 7.25 6.72
C LYS A 190 5.70 7.91 6.88
N GLY A 191 6.61 7.25 7.56
CA GLY A 191 8.01 7.67 7.66
C GLY A 191 8.67 7.76 6.28
N ALA A 192 8.47 6.72 5.44
CA ALA A 192 9.00 6.69 4.07
C ALA A 192 8.48 7.84 3.20
N ILE A 193 7.18 8.17 3.30
CA ILE A 193 6.58 9.30 2.59
C ILE A 193 7.21 10.63 3.03
N ASP A 194 7.38 10.83 4.33
CA ASP A 194 8.03 12.03 4.88
C ASP A 194 9.48 12.16 4.39
N ALA A 195 10.25 11.06 4.47
CA ALA A 195 11.64 11.03 4.07
C ALA A 195 11.82 11.29 2.57
N TYR A 196 11.15 10.53 1.70
CA TYR A 196 11.26 10.75 0.25
C TYR A 196 10.72 12.11 -0.20
N THR A 197 9.69 12.64 0.48
CA THR A 197 9.20 13.99 0.21
C THR A 197 10.29 15.03 0.50
N LYS A 198 10.95 14.93 1.66
CA LYS A 198 12.07 15.81 2.04
C LYS A 198 13.27 15.64 1.13
N GLU A 199 13.56 14.43 0.70
CA GLU A 199 14.59 14.19 -0.32
C GLU A 199 14.30 14.98 -1.59
N LEU A 200 13.12 14.77 -2.21
CA LEU A 200 12.76 15.43 -3.46
C LEU A 200 12.70 16.96 -3.32
N GLN A 201 12.33 17.48 -2.14
CA GLN A 201 12.35 18.92 -1.84
C GLN A 201 13.75 19.48 -1.69
N SER A 202 14.72 18.66 -1.35
CA SER A 202 16.11 19.10 -1.08
C SER A 202 16.90 19.38 -2.36
N TYR A 203 16.46 18.87 -3.52
CA TYR A 203 17.12 19.14 -4.80
C TYR A 203 16.88 20.58 -5.25
N LYS A 204 17.97 21.33 -5.46
CA LYS A 204 17.91 22.72 -5.97
C LYS A 204 17.50 22.78 -7.45
N ASP A 205 17.91 21.77 -8.23
CA ASP A 205 17.53 21.60 -9.62
C ASP A 205 16.53 20.43 -9.74
N PRO A 206 15.26 20.72 -10.06
CA PRO A 206 14.24 19.69 -10.26
C PRO A 206 14.60 18.63 -11.30
N ALA A 207 15.46 18.95 -12.27
CA ALA A 207 15.91 17.99 -13.28
C ALA A 207 16.68 16.81 -12.66
N GLN A 208 17.31 16.98 -11.50
CA GLN A 208 17.99 15.91 -10.80
C GLN A 208 17.04 14.83 -10.31
N THR A 209 15.76 15.14 -10.12
CA THR A 209 14.73 14.16 -9.72
C THR A 209 14.23 13.29 -10.89
N THR A 210 14.67 13.55 -12.11
CA THR A 210 14.29 12.79 -13.32
C THR A 210 15.27 11.67 -13.66
N VAL A 211 16.33 11.53 -12.87
CA VAL A 211 17.37 10.52 -13.05
C VAL A 211 17.59 9.73 -11.75
N VAL A 212 18.14 8.52 -11.87
CA VAL A 212 18.49 7.68 -10.71
C VAL A 212 19.62 8.39 -9.91
N PRO A 213 19.60 8.37 -8.54
CA PRO A 213 18.70 7.60 -7.68
C PRO A 213 17.31 8.21 -7.43
N ALA A 214 17.15 9.53 -7.45
CA ALA A 214 15.92 10.25 -7.08
C ALA A 214 14.68 9.80 -7.88
N LEU A 215 14.86 9.37 -9.13
CA LEU A 215 13.76 8.80 -9.91
C LEU A 215 13.24 7.49 -9.32
N LEU A 216 14.12 6.66 -8.78
CA LEU A 216 13.74 5.42 -8.09
C LEU A 216 13.00 5.73 -6.79
N ASP A 217 13.47 6.72 -6.05
CA ASP A 217 12.83 7.16 -4.80
C ASP A 217 11.48 7.82 -5.08
N THR A 218 11.32 8.51 -6.21
CA THR A 218 10.00 8.97 -6.71
C THR A 218 9.03 7.79 -6.92
N TYR A 219 9.51 6.68 -7.48
CA TYR A 219 8.69 5.46 -7.63
C TYR A 219 8.33 4.86 -6.27
N TYR A 220 9.28 4.74 -5.35
CA TYR A 220 9.02 4.23 -3.99
C TYR A 220 8.07 5.13 -3.20
N LEU A 221 8.15 6.43 -3.35
CA LEU A 221 7.19 7.37 -2.78
C LEU A 221 5.76 7.08 -3.28
N GLY A 222 5.58 6.87 -4.58
CA GLY A 222 4.30 6.46 -5.15
C GLY A 222 3.81 5.12 -4.59
N GLN A 223 4.70 4.15 -4.41
CA GLN A 223 4.37 2.86 -3.79
C GLN A 223 4.01 3.01 -2.29
N ALA A 224 4.70 3.86 -1.55
CA ALA A 224 4.43 4.10 -0.13
C ALA A 224 3.01 4.66 0.07
N TYR A 225 2.56 5.62 -0.75
CA TYR A 225 1.17 6.11 -0.73
C TYR A 225 0.13 5.02 -1.01
N LEU A 226 0.47 3.97 -1.77
CA LEU A 226 -0.41 2.81 -1.99
C LEU A 226 -0.49 1.87 -0.78
N GLN A 227 0.44 1.94 0.14
CA GLN A 227 0.48 1.08 1.33
C GLN A 227 -0.14 1.74 2.57
N GLU A 228 -0.43 3.03 2.52
CA GLU A 228 -1.17 3.71 3.58
C GLU A 228 -2.59 3.15 3.73
N ASP A 229 -3.17 3.34 4.91
CA ASP A 229 -4.56 3.00 5.18
C ASP A 229 -5.26 4.20 5.86
N PRO A 230 -6.19 4.90 5.16
CA PRO A 230 -6.59 4.68 3.75
C PRO A 230 -5.52 5.08 2.74
N LYS A 231 -5.52 4.42 1.56
CA LYS A 231 -4.57 4.71 0.47
C LYS A 231 -4.73 6.13 -0.05
N ASP A 232 -3.64 6.86 -0.18
CA ASP A 232 -3.63 8.13 -0.90
C ASP A 232 -3.41 7.91 -2.41
N LEU A 233 -4.49 7.56 -3.10
CA LEU A 233 -4.44 7.28 -4.53
C LEU A 233 -4.08 8.50 -5.37
N LYS A 234 -4.44 9.72 -4.91
CA LYS A 234 -4.12 10.96 -5.62
C LYS A 234 -2.61 11.15 -5.75
N ASN A 235 -1.90 11.09 -4.62
CA ASN A 235 -0.46 11.23 -4.60
C ASN A 235 0.24 10.02 -5.23
N ALA A 236 -0.23 8.80 -4.97
CA ALA A 236 0.30 7.59 -5.59
C ALA A 236 0.30 7.67 -7.12
N VAL A 237 -0.81 8.05 -7.73
CA VAL A 237 -0.93 8.21 -9.19
C VAL A 237 0.06 9.25 -9.73
N TRP A 238 0.21 10.39 -9.06
CA TRP A 238 1.15 11.41 -9.48
C TRP A 238 2.58 10.87 -9.54
N PHE A 239 3.09 10.34 -8.43
CA PHE A 239 4.48 9.90 -8.33
C PHE A 239 4.78 8.69 -9.21
N LEU A 240 3.85 7.73 -9.34
CA LEU A 240 3.99 6.63 -10.29
C LEU A 240 4.01 7.12 -11.74
N THR A 241 3.11 8.05 -12.11
CA THR A 241 3.11 8.62 -13.45
C THR A 241 4.41 9.35 -13.73
N ARG A 242 4.87 10.17 -12.78
CA ARG A 242 6.15 10.88 -12.91
C ARG A 242 7.32 9.91 -13.07
N ALA A 243 7.40 8.87 -12.26
CA ALA A 243 8.44 7.86 -12.40
C ALA A 243 8.39 7.20 -13.79
N ALA A 244 7.20 6.91 -14.33
CA ALA A 244 7.04 6.33 -15.66
C ALA A 244 7.53 7.27 -16.78
N GLN A 245 7.29 8.59 -16.66
CA GLN A 245 7.69 9.55 -17.70
C GLN A 245 9.20 9.61 -17.92
N PHE A 246 10.01 9.34 -16.89
CA PHE A 246 11.46 9.41 -16.95
C PHE A 246 12.16 8.05 -16.89
N ALA A 247 11.42 6.98 -16.60
CA ALA A 247 11.95 5.62 -16.60
C ALA A 247 12.30 5.15 -18.01
N LYS A 248 13.28 4.23 -18.10
CA LYS A 248 13.67 3.61 -19.36
C LYS A 248 12.98 2.24 -19.55
N PRO A 249 12.79 1.78 -20.81
CA PRO A 249 12.35 0.42 -21.06
C PRO A 249 13.27 -0.63 -20.39
N PRO A 250 12.76 -1.77 -19.91
CA PRO A 250 11.35 -2.22 -20.00
C PRO A 250 10.46 -1.70 -18.85
N TYR A 251 11.01 -0.96 -17.87
CA TYR A 251 10.31 -0.56 -16.64
C TYR A 251 9.26 0.52 -16.88
N GLN A 252 9.50 1.41 -17.85
CA GLN A 252 8.59 2.49 -18.19
C GLN A 252 7.14 2.02 -18.37
N SER A 253 6.92 1.06 -19.27
CA SER A 253 5.57 0.57 -19.56
C SER A 253 4.89 -0.15 -18.38
N GLN A 254 5.69 -0.79 -17.53
CA GLN A 254 5.17 -1.48 -16.34
C GLN A 254 4.69 -0.48 -15.29
N ILE A 255 5.49 0.57 -15.03
CA ILE A 255 5.15 1.64 -14.07
C ILE A 255 3.95 2.43 -14.60
N GLU A 256 3.92 2.74 -15.91
CA GLU A 256 2.83 3.43 -16.57
C GLU A 256 1.50 2.66 -16.46
N SER A 257 1.53 1.35 -16.72
CA SER A 257 0.36 0.49 -16.56
C SER A 257 -0.16 0.45 -15.12
N ALA A 258 0.74 0.46 -14.14
CA ALA A 258 0.36 0.54 -12.73
C ALA A 258 -0.25 1.91 -12.38
N ALA A 259 0.35 3.00 -12.86
CA ALA A 259 -0.16 4.35 -12.66
C ALA A 259 -1.55 4.54 -13.29
N GLU A 260 -1.76 4.03 -14.52
CA GLU A 260 -3.06 4.07 -15.20
C GLU A 260 -4.12 3.26 -14.44
N TYR A 261 -3.77 2.06 -13.94
CA TYR A 261 -4.68 1.26 -13.12
C TYR A 261 -5.17 2.02 -11.88
N TRP A 262 -4.26 2.65 -11.13
CA TRP A 262 -4.61 3.39 -9.93
C TRP A 262 -5.31 4.71 -10.26
N TYR A 263 -4.98 5.34 -11.40
CA TYR A 263 -5.72 6.48 -11.92
C TYR A 263 -7.20 6.13 -12.14
N LYS A 264 -7.50 5.01 -12.83
CA LYS A 264 -8.87 4.52 -13.01
C LYS A 264 -9.57 4.24 -11.67
N LYS A 265 -8.84 3.72 -10.68
CA LYS A 265 -9.40 3.51 -9.33
C LYS A 265 -9.72 4.81 -8.60
N TYR A 266 -9.00 5.86 -8.85
CA TYR A 266 -9.20 7.16 -8.20
C TYR A 266 -10.26 8.02 -8.91
N HIS A 267 -10.27 8.03 -10.25
CA HIS A 267 -11.06 8.96 -11.03
C HIS A 267 -12.33 8.37 -11.66
N CYS A 268 -12.43 7.05 -11.74
CA CYS A 268 -13.50 6.39 -12.45
C CYS A 268 -14.46 5.71 -11.48
N ALA A 269 -15.76 5.98 -11.61
CA ALA A 269 -16.78 5.18 -10.93
C ALA A 269 -16.69 3.71 -11.39
N GLN A 270 -17.02 2.81 -10.49
CA GLN A 270 -17.09 1.38 -10.81
C GLN A 270 -18.13 1.17 -11.93
N ASN A 271 -17.73 0.53 -13.05
CA ASN A 271 -18.54 0.33 -14.24
C ASN A 271 -18.81 1.58 -15.11
N ASP A 272 -18.05 2.65 -14.94
CA ASP A 272 -18.15 3.79 -15.85
C ASP A 272 -17.62 3.41 -17.25
N ALA A 273 -18.52 3.33 -18.23
CA ALA A 273 -18.17 3.00 -19.61
C ALA A 273 -17.22 4.03 -20.24
N ALA A 274 -17.27 5.29 -19.81
CA ALA A 274 -16.37 6.33 -20.28
C ALA A 274 -14.93 6.10 -19.81
N CYS A 275 -14.73 5.39 -18.70
CA CYS A 275 -13.45 5.03 -18.16
C CYS A 275 -12.83 3.75 -18.75
N ASN A 276 -13.58 3.00 -19.56
CA ASN A 276 -13.04 1.87 -20.32
C ASN A 276 -12.25 2.29 -21.55
N GLY A 277 -12.33 3.58 -21.93
CA GLY A 277 -11.48 4.25 -22.90
C GLY A 277 -10.47 5.18 -22.23
N THR A 278 -10.14 6.29 -22.89
CA THR A 278 -9.37 7.39 -22.30
C THR A 278 -10.31 8.20 -21.41
N PRO A 279 -10.10 8.25 -20.08
CA PRO A 279 -10.97 8.99 -19.19
C PRO A 279 -11.07 10.47 -19.55
N PRO A 280 -12.20 11.17 -19.35
CA PRO A 280 -12.33 12.60 -19.58
C PRO A 280 -11.33 13.40 -18.74
N GLY A 281 -10.57 14.28 -19.37
CA GLY A 281 -9.46 15.00 -18.74
C GLY A 281 -8.23 14.14 -18.50
N GLY A 282 -8.29 12.96 -18.86
CA GLY A 282 -7.58 11.75 -19.09
C GLY A 282 -6.25 11.57 -18.39
N PHE A 283 -5.85 10.32 -18.23
CA PHE A 283 -4.51 9.94 -17.79
C PHE A 283 -3.40 10.62 -18.60
N SER A 284 -3.66 10.92 -19.89
CA SER A 284 -2.76 11.70 -20.74
C SER A 284 -2.45 13.10 -20.22
N GLN A 285 -3.41 13.78 -19.58
CA GLN A 285 -3.15 15.06 -18.93
C GLN A 285 -2.20 14.92 -17.74
N VAL A 286 -2.40 13.90 -16.92
CA VAL A 286 -1.47 13.60 -15.79
C VAL A 286 -0.07 13.34 -16.32
N GLN A 287 0.05 12.55 -17.41
CA GLN A 287 1.33 12.28 -18.06
C GLN A 287 2.02 13.56 -18.55
N GLN A 288 1.27 14.46 -19.20
CA GLN A 288 1.81 15.75 -19.66
C GLN A 288 2.31 16.63 -18.51
N LEU A 289 1.54 16.73 -17.42
CA LEU A 289 1.93 17.49 -16.25
C LEU A 289 3.16 16.87 -15.55
N ALA A 290 3.17 15.55 -15.39
CA ALA A 290 4.25 14.82 -14.73
C ALA A 290 5.55 14.75 -15.54
N ALA A 291 5.47 14.90 -16.88
CA ALA A 291 6.63 14.95 -17.79
C ALA A 291 7.43 16.25 -17.69
N VAL A 292 6.88 17.31 -17.08
CA VAL A 292 7.60 18.56 -16.88
C VAL A 292 8.60 18.40 -15.74
N PRO A 293 9.93 18.56 -15.96
CA PRO A 293 10.93 18.37 -14.90
C PRO A 293 10.69 19.21 -13.65
N ALA A 294 10.21 20.45 -13.81
CA ALA A 294 9.90 21.36 -12.69
C ALA A 294 8.73 20.90 -11.81
N ASN A 295 7.85 20.04 -12.33
CA ASN A 295 6.69 19.55 -11.60
C ASN A 295 7.03 18.31 -10.75
N VAL A 296 7.88 18.48 -9.75
CA VAL A 296 8.27 17.38 -8.86
C VAL A 296 7.08 16.85 -8.08
N PHE A 297 6.21 17.75 -7.60
CA PHE A 297 5.02 17.45 -6.81
C PHE A 297 3.73 17.73 -7.59
N PRO A 298 2.58 17.20 -7.14
CA PRO A 298 1.29 17.49 -7.77
C PRO A 298 1.05 18.99 -7.94
N THR A 299 0.77 19.41 -9.18
CA THR A 299 0.46 20.80 -9.51
C THR A 299 -0.99 21.14 -9.18
N ALA A 300 -1.33 22.44 -9.13
CA ALA A 300 -2.69 22.87 -8.93
C ALA A 300 -3.65 22.35 -10.03
N ASP A 301 -3.12 22.18 -11.25
CA ASP A 301 -3.87 21.64 -12.41
C ASP A 301 -4.12 20.11 -12.26
N TYR A 302 -3.34 19.42 -11.42
CA TYR A 302 -3.60 18.05 -11.02
C TYR A 302 -4.62 18.03 -9.88
N ASN A 303 -5.84 18.36 -10.20
CA ASN A 303 -7.00 18.29 -9.30
C ASN A 303 -8.18 17.60 -9.98
N PRO A 304 -8.04 16.36 -10.45
CA PRO A 304 -9.11 15.66 -11.10
C PRO A 304 -10.21 15.29 -10.10
N THR A 305 -11.42 15.21 -10.57
CA THR A 305 -12.56 14.81 -9.74
C THR A 305 -12.35 13.39 -9.24
N GLN A 306 -12.41 13.19 -7.94
CA GLN A 306 -12.38 11.85 -7.35
C GLN A 306 -13.60 11.07 -7.79
N ALA A 307 -13.44 9.81 -8.16
CA ALA A 307 -14.57 8.93 -8.43
C ALA A 307 -15.51 8.89 -7.22
N PRO A 308 -16.82 8.89 -7.41
CA PRO A 308 -17.74 8.68 -6.30
C PRO A 308 -17.38 7.34 -5.63
N PRO A 309 -17.54 7.24 -4.31
CA PRO A 309 -17.30 5.99 -3.60
C PRO A 309 -18.13 4.88 -4.23
N PRO A 310 -17.64 3.64 -4.26
CA PRO A 310 -18.43 2.52 -4.74
C PRO A 310 -19.75 2.48 -3.96
N PRO A 311 -20.87 2.13 -4.61
CA PRO A 311 -22.15 2.07 -3.93
C PRO A 311 -22.04 1.17 -2.70
N SER A 312 -22.61 1.59 -1.59
CA SER A 312 -22.65 0.79 -0.38
C SER A 312 -23.47 -0.50 -0.61
N PRO A 313 -23.31 -1.53 0.21
CA PRO A 313 -24.19 -2.72 0.13
C PRO A 313 -25.68 -2.36 0.18
N ALA A 314 -26.07 -1.33 0.93
CA ALA A 314 -27.44 -0.82 1.00
C ALA A 314 -27.88 -0.17 -0.32
N ASP A 315 -26.99 0.60 -0.99
CA ASP A 315 -27.29 1.18 -2.29
C ASP A 315 -27.44 0.09 -3.36
N LEU A 316 -26.60 -0.95 -3.31
CA LEU A 316 -26.70 -2.09 -4.23
C LEU A 316 -28.00 -2.88 -4.01
N ALA A 317 -28.42 -3.06 -2.75
CA ALA A 317 -29.70 -3.69 -2.40
C ALA A 317 -30.88 -2.86 -2.94
N HIS A 318 -30.84 -1.55 -2.76
CA HIS A 318 -31.86 -0.64 -3.31
C HIS A 318 -31.88 -0.68 -4.84
N GLN A 319 -30.71 -0.63 -5.48
CA GLN A 319 -30.57 -0.72 -6.92
C GLN A 319 -31.15 -2.03 -7.49
N ALA A 320 -30.96 -3.16 -6.78
CA ALA A 320 -31.54 -4.45 -7.15
C ALA A 320 -33.07 -4.39 -7.16
N ILE A 321 -33.70 -3.74 -6.19
CA ILE A 321 -35.15 -3.52 -6.17
C ILE A 321 -35.59 -2.63 -7.34
N VAL A 322 -34.93 -1.51 -7.56
CA VAL A 322 -35.32 -0.53 -8.59
C VAL A 322 -35.12 -1.09 -10.00
N THR A 323 -33.98 -1.75 -10.26
CA THR A 323 -33.62 -2.18 -11.62
C THR A 323 -34.17 -3.56 -11.96
N THR A 324 -34.06 -4.53 -11.06
CA THR A 324 -34.46 -5.93 -11.31
C THR A 324 -35.97 -6.12 -11.15
N ALA A 325 -36.53 -5.46 -10.12
CA ALA A 325 -37.98 -5.58 -9.85
C ALA A 325 -38.81 -4.42 -10.46
N GLY A 326 -38.19 -3.38 -11.01
CA GLY A 326 -38.93 -2.23 -11.57
C GLY A 326 -39.66 -1.40 -10.52
N CYS A 327 -39.24 -1.43 -9.27
CA CYS A 327 -39.89 -0.81 -8.11
C CYS A 327 -39.35 0.60 -7.82
N ALA A 328 -39.54 1.54 -8.73
CA ALA A 328 -38.94 2.89 -8.64
C ALA A 328 -39.44 3.76 -7.46
N ASN A 329 -40.45 3.34 -6.71
CA ASN A 329 -41.08 4.14 -5.64
C ASN A 329 -40.66 3.72 -4.20
N VAL A 330 -39.70 2.83 -4.04
CA VAL A 330 -39.11 2.54 -2.73
C VAL A 330 -38.09 3.63 -2.44
N THR A 331 -38.44 4.56 -1.53
CA THR A 331 -37.57 5.72 -1.24
C THR A 331 -36.40 5.27 -0.38
N PRO A 332 -35.14 5.46 -0.81
CA PRO A 332 -33.98 5.13 0.02
C PRO A 332 -33.98 5.99 1.29
N ALA A 333 -33.49 5.42 2.38
CA ALA A 333 -33.21 6.21 3.57
C ALA A 333 -32.14 7.28 3.24
N PRO A 334 -32.27 8.54 3.75
CA PRO A 334 -31.25 9.56 3.52
C PRO A 334 -29.89 9.04 4.07
N PRO A 335 -28.78 9.28 3.36
CA PRO A 335 -27.46 8.87 3.81
C PRO A 335 -27.18 9.47 5.21
N PRO A 336 -26.49 8.74 6.11
CA PRO A 336 -26.12 9.25 7.39
C PRO A 336 -25.31 10.53 7.19
N ALA A 337 -25.73 11.62 7.88
CA ALA A 337 -25.08 12.91 7.80
C ALA A 337 -23.60 12.74 8.15
N THR A 338 -22.71 13.06 7.21
CA THR A 338 -21.28 13.18 7.47
C THR A 338 -21.07 14.12 8.65
N PRO A 339 -20.29 13.73 9.69
CA PRO A 339 -20.02 14.67 10.78
C PRO A 339 -19.25 15.85 10.21
N SER A 340 -19.90 17.03 10.21
CA SER A 340 -19.22 18.28 9.89
C SER A 340 -18.16 18.52 10.96
N THR A 341 -16.91 18.59 10.55
CA THR A 341 -15.81 19.08 11.39
C THR A 341 -16.02 20.57 11.66
N GLY A 342 -16.80 20.86 12.67
CA GLY A 342 -16.99 22.20 13.26
C GLY A 342 -16.02 22.35 14.43
N ALA A 343 -15.34 23.49 14.41
CA ALA A 343 -14.29 23.93 15.31
C ALA A 343 -14.52 23.69 16.79
N ALA A 344 -13.43 23.39 17.49
CA ALA A 344 -13.31 23.20 18.92
C ALA A 344 -13.83 24.42 19.73
N ALA A 345 -14.70 24.14 20.72
CA ALA A 345 -14.83 24.92 21.90
C ALA A 345 -14.77 24.00 23.13
N ALA A 346 -13.79 24.26 23.97
CA ALA A 346 -13.57 23.55 25.23
C ALA A 346 -14.70 23.79 26.23
N THR A 347 -15.26 22.70 26.78
CA THR A 347 -15.91 22.73 28.08
C THR A 347 -15.86 21.37 28.77
N THR A 348 -15.53 21.41 30.03
CA THR A 348 -15.47 20.50 31.17
C THR A 348 -16.27 19.18 31.11
N PRO A 349 -15.75 18.08 31.73
CA PRO A 349 -16.39 16.77 31.73
C PRO A 349 -17.54 16.65 32.69
N ALA A 350 -18.67 16.11 32.23
CA ALA A 350 -19.81 15.67 33.02
C ALA A 350 -19.79 14.15 33.23
N PRO A 351 -20.38 13.62 34.33
CA PRO A 351 -20.20 12.25 34.78
C PRO A 351 -20.93 11.19 33.91
N ALA A 352 -20.42 9.98 33.95
CA ALA A 352 -20.86 8.82 33.19
C ALA A 352 -22.34 8.46 33.44
N PRO A 353 -23.12 8.11 32.39
CA PRO A 353 -24.45 7.52 32.58
C PRO A 353 -24.37 6.01 32.87
N ALA A 354 -25.29 5.55 33.69
CA ALA A 354 -25.48 4.17 34.12
C ALA A 354 -25.89 3.24 32.96
N PRO A 355 -25.69 1.91 33.06
CA PRO A 355 -25.96 0.97 31.99
C PRO A 355 -27.46 0.86 31.69
N ALA A 356 -27.79 0.89 30.37
CA ALA A 356 -29.12 0.70 29.87
C ALA A 356 -29.62 -0.75 30.08
N PRO A 357 -30.92 -0.96 30.37
CA PRO A 357 -31.48 -2.28 30.56
C PRO A 357 -31.62 -3.03 29.22
N ALA A 358 -31.48 -4.35 29.31
CA ALA A 358 -31.58 -5.29 28.21
C ALA A 358 -32.88 -5.11 27.39
N ALA A 359 -32.71 -5.05 26.05
CA ALA A 359 -33.84 -4.97 25.13
C ALA A 359 -34.67 -6.26 25.15
N THR A 360 -35.93 -6.11 25.44
CA THR A 360 -36.97 -7.17 25.33
C THR A 360 -37.19 -7.47 23.83
N PRO A 361 -37.34 -8.76 23.42
CA PRO A 361 -37.74 -9.08 22.06
C PRO A 361 -39.24 -8.89 21.92
N GLY A 362 -39.64 -8.13 20.94
CA GLY A 362 -41.06 -8.08 20.57
C GLY A 362 -41.55 -6.70 20.22
N THR A 363 -41.85 -6.57 19.02
CA THR A 363 -43.11 -6.09 18.42
C THR A 363 -42.84 -5.64 17.00
N THR A 364 -43.34 -6.40 16.09
CA THR A 364 -43.53 -6.08 14.67
C THR A 364 -44.28 -4.74 14.55
N PRO A 365 -43.77 -3.73 13.87
CA PRO A 365 -44.59 -2.62 13.43
C PRO A 365 -45.24 -3.03 12.10
N GLU A 366 -46.49 -3.41 12.15
CA GLU A 366 -47.40 -3.43 11.01
C GLU A 366 -47.61 -1.98 10.53
N ALA A 367 -46.86 -1.58 9.52
CA ALA A 367 -47.21 -0.45 8.66
C ALA A 367 -47.24 -0.99 7.25
N ALA A 368 -48.48 -1.25 6.75
CA ALA A 368 -48.72 -1.62 5.38
C ALA A 368 -48.16 -0.58 4.42
N SER A 369 -46.98 -0.84 3.87
CA SER A 369 -46.45 -0.16 2.71
C SER A 369 -47.29 -0.59 1.51
N THR A 370 -48.05 0.29 0.90
CA THR A 370 -48.78 0.04 -0.33
C THR A 370 -47.81 -0.02 -1.50
N ILE A 371 -47.19 -1.19 -1.69
CA ILE A 371 -46.35 -1.48 -2.85
C ILE A 371 -47.30 -1.66 -4.06
N PRO A 372 -47.04 -0.99 -5.20
CA PRO A 372 -47.82 -1.24 -6.43
C PRO A 372 -47.84 -2.71 -6.81
N THR A 373 -48.96 -3.24 -7.23
CA THR A 373 -49.17 -4.67 -7.51
C THR A 373 -48.16 -5.25 -8.50
N ALA A 374 -47.81 -4.49 -9.54
CA ALA A 374 -46.80 -4.89 -10.53
C ALA A 374 -45.39 -5.07 -9.92
N CYS A 375 -45.02 -4.21 -8.99
CA CYS A 375 -43.75 -4.30 -8.25
C CYS A 375 -43.77 -5.55 -7.33
N SER A 376 -44.87 -5.79 -6.61
CA SER A 376 -45.02 -6.96 -5.73
C SER A 376 -44.81 -8.28 -6.48
N ASP A 377 -45.35 -8.43 -7.70
CA ASP A 377 -45.17 -9.64 -8.48
C ASP A 377 -43.74 -9.82 -8.99
N ASN A 378 -43.07 -8.74 -9.38
CA ASN A 378 -41.65 -8.80 -9.76
C ASN A 378 -40.76 -9.17 -8.55
N LEU A 379 -41.02 -8.60 -7.36
CA LEU A 379 -40.30 -8.95 -6.14
C LEU A 379 -40.50 -10.43 -5.74
N LYS A 380 -41.71 -11.00 -5.94
CA LYS A 380 -41.95 -12.44 -5.71
C LYS A 380 -41.09 -13.32 -6.61
N ASN A 381 -40.82 -12.87 -7.85
CA ASN A 381 -40.06 -13.61 -8.85
C ASN A 381 -38.55 -13.42 -8.78
N MET A 382 -38.05 -12.52 -7.93
CA MET A 382 -36.59 -12.36 -7.73
C MET A 382 -35.95 -13.65 -7.22
N ALA A 383 -34.70 -13.90 -7.57
CA ALA A 383 -33.92 -15.00 -7.06
C ALA A 383 -33.81 -14.96 -5.51
N LEU A 384 -33.77 -16.13 -4.90
CA LEU A 384 -33.71 -16.23 -3.43
C LEU A 384 -32.44 -15.61 -2.87
N SER A 385 -31.31 -15.71 -3.58
CA SER A 385 -30.06 -15.08 -3.24
C SER A 385 -30.14 -13.54 -3.23
N ASP A 386 -30.87 -12.96 -4.19
CA ASP A 386 -31.05 -11.51 -4.28
C ASP A 386 -31.95 -10.99 -3.14
N LYS A 387 -33.00 -11.76 -2.82
CA LYS A 387 -33.85 -11.45 -1.68
C LYS A 387 -33.10 -11.53 -0.35
N GLU A 388 -32.26 -12.56 -0.18
CA GLU A 388 -31.39 -12.70 1.00
C GLU A 388 -30.41 -11.50 1.10
N PHE A 389 -29.75 -11.16 0.00
CA PHE A 389 -28.84 -10.01 -0.03
C PHE A 389 -29.53 -8.70 0.39
N ILE A 390 -30.77 -8.45 -0.08
CA ILE A 390 -31.54 -7.26 0.29
C ILE A 390 -31.95 -7.29 1.76
N LEU A 391 -32.37 -8.43 2.29
CA LEU A 391 -32.72 -8.56 3.71
C LEU A 391 -31.50 -8.37 4.63
N SER A 392 -30.34 -8.80 4.18
CA SER A 392 -29.09 -8.72 4.95
C SER A 392 -28.45 -7.32 4.89
N ASN A 393 -28.53 -6.61 3.76
CA ASN A 393 -27.77 -5.41 3.49
C ASN A 393 -28.63 -4.17 3.18
N GLY A 394 -29.90 -4.33 2.81
CA GLY A 394 -30.78 -3.25 2.39
C GLY A 394 -31.17 -2.31 3.53
N ALA A 395 -31.61 -1.10 3.18
CA ALA A 395 -32.25 -0.18 4.12
C ALA A 395 -33.64 -0.72 4.51
N MET A 396 -34.18 -0.22 5.64
CA MET A 396 -35.48 -0.67 6.18
C MET A 396 -36.62 -0.72 5.14
N PRO A 397 -36.82 0.29 4.27
CA PRO A 397 -37.87 0.23 3.24
C PRO A 397 -37.71 -0.93 2.26
N ASP A 398 -36.47 -1.21 1.84
CA ASP A 398 -36.14 -2.28 0.91
C ASP A 398 -36.37 -3.65 1.53
N GLN A 399 -35.95 -3.82 2.77
CA GLN A 399 -36.18 -5.04 3.56
C GLN A 399 -37.67 -5.30 3.78
N GLN A 400 -38.43 -4.25 4.13
CA GLN A 400 -39.89 -4.35 4.30
C GLN A 400 -40.58 -4.76 3.00
N ALA A 401 -40.16 -4.21 1.86
CA ALA A 401 -40.66 -4.56 0.54
C ALA A 401 -40.43 -6.03 0.22
N ILE A 402 -39.22 -6.53 0.41
CA ILE A 402 -38.85 -7.93 0.18
C ILE A 402 -39.57 -8.84 1.19
N TRP A 403 -39.53 -8.50 2.47
CA TRP A 403 -40.18 -9.32 3.50
C TRP A 403 -41.70 -9.41 3.32
N GLY A 404 -42.33 -8.33 2.88
CA GLY A 404 -43.75 -8.29 2.59
C GLY A 404 -44.22 -9.28 1.50
N VAL A 405 -43.31 -9.66 0.59
CA VAL A 405 -43.61 -10.68 -0.46
C VAL A 405 -43.11 -12.09 -0.11
N MET A 406 -42.35 -12.25 0.97
CA MET A 406 -41.78 -13.53 1.43
C MET A 406 -42.51 -14.10 2.62
N ASN A 407 -42.90 -13.27 3.58
CA ASN A 407 -43.45 -13.70 4.85
C ASN A 407 -44.70 -14.59 4.66
N GLY A 408 -44.70 -15.76 5.26
CA GLY A 408 -45.80 -16.75 5.17
C GLY A 408 -45.87 -17.50 3.82
N VAL A 409 -44.94 -17.24 2.88
CA VAL A 409 -44.92 -17.96 1.59
C VAL A 409 -44.12 -19.25 1.73
N THR A 410 -44.67 -20.34 1.21
CA THR A 410 -43.96 -21.62 1.11
C THR A 410 -43.15 -21.67 -0.18
N ALA A 411 -41.87 -22.00 -0.11
CA ALA A 411 -40.98 -22.06 -1.25
C ALA A 411 -40.02 -23.25 -1.18
N GLU A 412 -39.43 -23.58 -2.34
CA GLU A 412 -38.32 -24.52 -2.42
C GLU A 412 -37.02 -23.79 -2.08
N VAL A 413 -36.27 -24.34 -1.13
CA VAL A 413 -34.98 -23.78 -0.66
C VAL A 413 -33.87 -24.78 -0.95
N PRO A 414 -33.15 -24.63 -2.07
CA PRO A 414 -31.98 -25.43 -2.36
C PRO A 414 -30.76 -24.85 -1.59
N GLY A 415 -29.92 -25.71 -1.04
CA GLY A 415 -28.69 -25.24 -0.35
C GLY A 415 -27.74 -26.37 -0.01
N THR A 416 -26.60 -26.00 0.56
CA THR A 416 -25.59 -26.93 1.09
C THR A 416 -25.73 -26.98 2.60
N VAL A 417 -25.83 -28.17 3.18
CA VAL A 417 -25.95 -28.35 4.64
C VAL A 417 -24.66 -27.86 5.33
N VAL A 418 -24.83 -26.95 6.26
CA VAL A 418 -23.75 -26.50 7.17
C VAL A 418 -23.82 -27.30 8.46
N SER A 419 -25.02 -27.42 9.04
CA SER A 419 -25.29 -28.27 10.20
C SER A 419 -26.74 -28.75 10.17
N ALA A 420 -27.03 -29.91 10.79
CA ALA A 420 -28.36 -30.42 10.88
C ALA A 420 -28.58 -31.19 12.19
N THR A 421 -29.80 -31.14 12.68
CA THR A 421 -30.35 -31.97 13.75
C THR A 421 -31.62 -32.65 13.23
N ALA A 422 -32.27 -33.47 14.03
CA ALA A 422 -33.56 -34.06 13.65
C ALA A 422 -34.64 -32.97 13.41
N ASP A 423 -34.61 -31.87 14.16
CA ASP A 423 -35.64 -30.83 14.17
C ASP A 423 -35.31 -29.58 13.37
N SER A 424 -34.06 -29.43 12.91
CA SER A 424 -33.60 -28.20 12.23
C SER A 424 -32.42 -28.46 11.31
N VAL A 425 -32.39 -27.76 10.17
CA VAL A 425 -31.30 -27.81 9.19
C VAL A 425 -30.82 -26.40 8.90
N GLN A 426 -29.53 -26.19 8.98
CA GLN A 426 -28.87 -24.93 8.58
C GLN A 426 -28.23 -25.09 7.21
N LEU A 427 -28.57 -24.20 6.29
CA LEU A 427 -28.12 -24.24 4.90
C LEU A 427 -27.30 -23.01 4.55
N ALA A 428 -26.28 -23.18 3.72
CA ALA A 428 -25.66 -22.15 2.92
C ALA A 428 -26.37 -22.07 1.57
N VAL A 429 -27.15 -21.02 1.34
CA VAL A 429 -27.98 -20.83 0.14
C VAL A 429 -27.38 -19.79 -0.78
N SER A 430 -26.98 -18.60 -0.28
CA SER A 430 -26.32 -17.58 -1.08
C SER A 430 -24.90 -18.00 -1.49
N GLN A 431 -24.37 -17.36 -2.52
CA GLN A 431 -23.02 -17.66 -3.01
C GLN A 431 -21.96 -17.39 -1.95
N ASP A 432 -22.09 -16.30 -1.20
CA ASP A 432 -21.17 -15.93 -0.13
C ASP A 432 -21.23 -16.91 1.05
N ALA A 433 -22.42 -17.37 1.40
CA ALA A 433 -22.64 -18.39 2.41
C ALA A 433 -21.97 -19.72 2.02
N GLN A 434 -22.12 -20.14 0.77
CA GLN A 434 -21.48 -21.35 0.24
C GLN A 434 -19.95 -21.23 0.19
N GLN A 435 -19.41 -20.08 -0.18
CA GLN A 435 -17.94 -19.84 -0.20
C GLN A 435 -17.34 -19.78 1.20
N SER A 436 -18.05 -19.19 2.16
CA SER A 436 -17.61 -19.06 3.55
C SER A 436 -17.93 -20.26 4.43
N ASN A 437 -18.70 -21.21 3.92
CA ASN A 437 -19.27 -22.35 4.65
C ASN A 437 -20.02 -21.91 5.92
N LYS A 438 -20.77 -20.80 5.83
CA LYS A 438 -21.62 -20.27 6.90
C LYS A 438 -23.09 -20.40 6.48
N ALA A 439 -23.96 -20.72 7.45
CA ALA A 439 -25.39 -20.77 7.18
C ALA A 439 -25.98 -19.36 7.09
N ASP A 440 -26.83 -19.14 6.11
CA ASP A 440 -27.69 -17.97 5.93
C ASP A 440 -29.19 -18.32 6.00
N PHE A 441 -29.50 -19.60 6.03
CA PHE A 441 -30.88 -20.12 6.21
C PHE A 441 -30.94 -21.15 7.32
N THR A 442 -31.98 -21.06 8.16
CA THR A 442 -32.35 -22.08 9.13
C THR A 442 -33.76 -22.57 8.82
N ILE A 443 -33.92 -23.87 8.66
CA ILE A 443 -35.20 -24.51 8.40
C ILE A 443 -35.60 -25.36 9.61
N ASN A 444 -36.66 -24.97 10.31
CA ASN A 444 -37.26 -25.76 11.35
C ASN A 444 -38.22 -26.80 10.72
N MET A 445 -38.01 -28.07 11.03
CA MET A 445 -38.71 -29.18 10.41
C MET A 445 -40.14 -29.32 10.98
N LYS A 446 -41.06 -29.68 10.11
CA LYS A 446 -42.45 -29.97 10.50
C LYS A 446 -42.54 -31.25 11.30
N GLU A 447 -41.80 -32.27 10.89
CA GLU A 447 -41.61 -33.53 11.59
C GLU A 447 -40.12 -33.84 11.69
N PRO A 448 -39.66 -34.50 12.78
CA PRO A 448 -38.24 -34.85 12.92
C PRO A 448 -37.75 -35.68 11.73
N LEU A 449 -36.57 -35.33 11.22
CA LEU A 449 -35.93 -36.02 10.11
C LEU A 449 -35.60 -37.47 10.50
N LYS A 450 -35.99 -38.42 9.68
CA LYS A 450 -35.64 -39.84 9.84
C LYS A 450 -34.17 -40.11 9.60
N GLU A 451 -33.57 -39.36 8.68
CA GLU A 451 -32.15 -39.38 8.36
C GLU A 451 -31.62 -37.92 8.38
N VAL A 452 -30.68 -37.63 9.28
CA VAL A 452 -30.09 -36.30 9.41
C VAL A 452 -28.99 -36.16 8.34
N PRO A 453 -29.09 -35.19 7.44
CA PRO A 453 -28.07 -34.99 6.39
C PRO A 453 -26.75 -34.54 6.98
N THR A 454 -25.65 -35.01 6.39
CA THR A 454 -24.28 -34.57 6.80
C THR A 454 -23.90 -33.24 6.21
N ALA A 455 -23.04 -32.49 6.90
CA ALA A 455 -22.48 -31.23 6.39
C ALA A 455 -21.84 -31.43 5.01
N GLY A 456 -22.01 -30.45 4.13
CA GLY A 456 -21.56 -30.50 2.74
C GLY A 456 -22.53 -31.16 1.76
N THR A 457 -23.60 -31.81 2.25
CA THR A 457 -24.64 -32.43 1.37
C THR A 457 -25.49 -31.34 0.71
N LYS A 458 -25.71 -31.44 -0.61
CA LYS A 458 -26.69 -30.59 -1.32
C LYS A 458 -28.07 -31.14 -1.15
N VAL A 459 -28.98 -30.30 -0.68
CA VAL A 459 -30.39 -30.68 -0.36
C VAL A 459 -31.33 -29.61 -0.89
N THR A 460 -32.63 -29.98 -0.98
CA THR A 460 -33.69 -29.01 -1.23
C THR A 460 -34.82 -29.34 -0.24
N TYR A 461 -35.27 -28.30 0.46
CA TYR A 461 -36.42 -28.38 1.34
C TYR A 461 -37.57 -27.53 0.80
N ILE A 462 -38.79 -27.93 1.13
CA ILE A 462 -39.97 -27.10 0.97
C ILE A 462 -40.29 -26.57 2.36
N ALA A 463 -40.33 -25.23 2.53
CA ALA A 463 -40.54 -24.63 3.83
C ALA A 463 -41.18 -23.24 3.71
N THR A 464 -41.78 -22.75 4.78
CA THR A 464 -42.51 -21.48 4.84
C THR A 464 -41.64 -20.41 5.53
N PHE A 465 -41.47 -19.25 4.90
CA PHE A 465 -40.72 -18.11 5.50
C PHE A 465 -41.43 -17.61 6.76
N ASP A 466 -40.72 -17.50 7.88
CA ASP A 466 -41.26 -17.18 9.20
C ASP A 466 -40.67 -15.89 9.78
N SER A 467 -39.36 -15.74 9.77
CA SER A 467 -38.64 -14.56 10.29
C SER A 467 -37.27 -14.40 9.67
N TYR A 468 -36.61 -13.26 9.92
CA TYR A 468 -35.21 -13.05 9.57
C TYR A 468 -34.48 -12.17 10.60
N THR A 469 -33.17 -12.34 10.69
CA THR A 469 -32.27 -11.48 11.48
C THR A 469 -31.23 -10.82 10.58
N GLN A 470 -30.74 -9.65 10.96
CA GLN A 470 -29.71 -8.94 10.19
C GLN A 470 -28.30 -9.17 10.74
N ASN A 471 -28.15 -9.40 12.03
CA ASN A 471 -26.85 -9.49 12.67
C ASN A 471 -26.83 -10.61 13.71
N PRO A 472 -26.29 -11.79 13.38
CA PRO A 472 -25.85 -12.21 12.05
C PRO A 472 -27.03 -12.33 11.07
N PRO A 473 -26.81 -12.17 9.75
CA PRO A 473 -27.86 -12.35 8.76
C PRO A 473 -28.31 -13.83 8.74
N MET A 474 -29.63 -14.06 8.87
CA MET A 474 -30.22 -15.39 8.90
C MET A 474 -31.70 -15.33 8.51
N ILE A 475 -32.12 -16.12 7.54
CA ILE A 475 -33.52 -16.31 7.20
C ILE A 475 -34.02 -17.59 7.88
N ILE A 476 -35.12 -17.48 8.60
CA ILE A 476 -35.68 -18.58 9.39
C ILE A 476 -37.00 -19.04 8.74
N LEU A 477 -37.10 -20.34 8.46
CA LEU A 477 -38.28 -20.97 7.88
C LEU A 477 -38.82 -22.00 8.86
N LYS A 478 -40.11 -22.27 8.73
CA LYS A 478 -40.84 -23.30 9.47
C LYS A 478 -41.48 -24.29 8.52
N ASP A 479 -42.03 -25.36 9.10
CA ASP A 479 -42.75 -26.43 8.42
C ASP A 479 -41.92 -27.08 7.29
N GLY A 480 -40.59 -27.26 7.54
CA GLY A 480 -39.68 -27.85 6.58
C GLY A 480 -39.98 -29.30 6.26
N GLU A 481 -40.02 -29.63 4.98
CA GLU A 481 -40.17 -31.00 4.47
C GLU A 481 -39.08 -31.25 3.41
N PRO A 482 -38.37 -32.42 3.43
CA PRO A 482 -37.40 -32.74 2.38
C PRO A 482 -38.12 -32.91 1.03
N LYS A 483 -37.60 -32.27 -0.03
CA LYS A 483 -38.10 -32.48 -1.37
C LYS A 483 -37.69 -33.88 -1.86
N ALA A 484 -38.66 -34.73 -2.23
CA ALA A 484 -38.36 -36.05 -2.74
C ALA A 484 -37.51 -35.99 -4.02
N VAL A 485 -36.35 -36.64 -4.03
CA VAL A 485 -35.58 -36.85 -5.24
C VAL A 485 -36.28 -37.90 -6.11
N PRO A 486 -36.60 -37.65 -7.39
CA PRO A 486 -37.14 -38.66 -8.27
C PRO A 486 -36.21 -39.87 -8.32
N LYS A 487 -36.68 -41.06 -7.97
CA LYS A 487 -35.89 -42.28 -8.16
C LYS A 487 -35.55 -42.44 -9.65
N PRO A 488 -34.29 -42.71 -9.98
CA PRO A 488 -33.89 -42.99 -11.37
C PRO A 488 -34.73 -44.18 -11.87
N PRO A 489 -35.17 -44.19 -13.15
CA PRO A 489 -35.95 -45.29 -13.70
C PRO A 489 -35.18 -46.59 -13.54
N VAL A 490 -35.84 -47.58 -12.97
CA VAL A 490 -35.29 -48.95 -12.83
C VAL A 490 -35.17 -49.53 -14.22
N HIS A 491 -33.99 -49.66 -14.75
CA HIS A 491 -33.74 -50.42 -15.98
C HIS A 491 -33.94 -51.89 -15.66
N HIS A 492 -35.08 -52.42 -16.09
CA HIS A 492 -35.26 -53.88 -16.15
C HIS A 492 -34.36 -54.44 -17.27
N PRO A 493 -33.51 -55.44 -16.99
CA PRO A 493 -32.73 -56.07 -18.03
C PRO A 493 -33.67 -56.81 -18.98
N VAL A 494 -33.62 -56.44 -20.28
CA VAL A 494 -34.34 -57.17 -21.34
C VAL A 494 -33.61 -58.49 -21.54
N HIS A 495 -34.24 -59.60 -21.16
CA HIS A 495 -33.78 -60.93 -21.49
C HIS A 495 -33.95 -61.14 -23.01
N HIS A 496 -32.81 -61.11 -23.73
CA HIS A 496 -32.74 -61.62 -25.10
C HIS A 496 -32.75 -63.15 -25.01
N THR A 497 -33.94 -63.78 -25.29
CA THR A 497 -34.02 -65.20 -25.62
C THR A 497 -33.36 -65.39 -27.02
N ALA A 498 -32.25 -66.10 -27.05
CA ALA A 498 -31.69 -66.64 -28.31
C ALA A 498 -32.66 -67.66 -28.88
N ALA A 499 -33.14 -67.47 -30.13
CA ALA A 499 -33.79 -68.47 -30.93
C ALA A 499 -32.73 -69.15 -31.81
N HIS A 500 -32.80 -70.50 -31.83
CA HIS A 500 -32.07 -71.47 -32.67
C HIS A 500 -32.24 -71.18 -34.16
#